data_3016181dc0db8e644e5b1bce308137d7
#
_entry.id   3016181dc0db8e644e5b1bce308137d7
#
_cell.length_a   1.000
_cell.length_b   1.000
_cell.length_c   1.000
_cell.angle_alpha   90.00
_cell.angle_beta   90.00
_cell.angle_gamma   90.00
#
_symmetry.space_group_name_H-M   'P 1'
#
loop_
_entity.id
_entity.type
_entity.pdbx_description
1 polymer ?
#
loop_
_entity_poly.entity_id
_entity_poly.type
_entity_poly.pdbx_seq_one_letter_code
_entity_poly.pdbx_strand_id
1 'polypeptide(L)'
;YANKTLDDIIIKAQLDEWSEQSQGQFTVHYTLDSPPEKDWSGFTGFVSDTMIQETLPPPSSDALILMCGPPPMIKFACLPNLEKLKYDMKNGIGEF
;
A
#
# COMPACT_ATOMS: atom_id res chain seq x y z
N TYR A 1 2.65 0.40 -1.96
CA TYR A 1 3.24 -0.05 -3.24
C TYR A 1 4.03 -1.33 -2.99
N ALA A 2 3.57 -2.41 -3.60
CA ALA A 2 4.12 -3.75 -3.38
C ALA A 2 4.89 -4.26 -4.59
N ASN A 3 6.04 -4.87 -4.37
CA ASN A 3 6.87 -5.48 -5.42
C ASN A 3 7.61 -6.69 -4.86
N LYS A 4 8.28 -7.44 -5.74
CA LYS A 4 9.06 -8.60 -5.33
C LYS A 4 10.39 -8.18 -4.72
N THR A 5 11.14 -7.33 -5.43
CA THR A 5 12.46 -6.87 -5.00
C THR A 5 12.55 -5.35 -5.09
N LEU A 6 13.59 -4.80 -4.49
CA LEU A 6 13.84 -3.35 -4.55
C LEU A 6 13.99 -2.86 -5.99
N ASP A 7 14.66 -3.63 -6.84
CA ASP A 7 14.89 -3.26 -8.23
C ASP A 7 13.61 -3.25 -9.07
N ASP A 8 12.55 -3.90 -8.62
CA ASP A 8 11.27 -3.91 -9.32
C ASP A 8 10.46 -2.62 -9.11
N ILE A 9 10.85 -1.78 -8.17
CA ILE A 9 10.18 -0.50 -7.94
C ILE A 9 10.68 0.52 -8.97
N ILE A 10 10.00 0.59 -10.10
CA ILE A 10 10.48 1.34 -11.29
C ILE A 10 10.61 2.84 -11.00
N ILE A 11 9.65 3.41 -10.27
CA ILE A 11 9.59 4.87 -10.05
C ILE A 11 9.86 5.26 -8.60
N LYS A 12 10.62 4.45 -7.87
CA LYS A 12 10.88 4.69 -6.46
C LYS A 12 11.48 6.07 -6.19
N ALA A 13 12.50 6.47 -6.96
CA ALA A 13 13.14 7.77 -6.78
C ALA A 13 12.15 8.92 -6.95
N GLN A 14 11.25 8.82 -7.94
CA GLN A 14 10.24 9.84 -8.21
C GLN A 14 9.19 9.88 -7.07
N LEU A 15 8.75 8.72 -6.59
CA LEU A 15 7.80 8.65 -5.49
C LEU A 15 8.39 9.21 -4.20
N ASP A 16 9.64 8.88 -3.90
CA ASP A 16 10.33 9.38 -2.71
C ASP A 16 10.50 10.91 -2.79
N GLU A 17 10.84 11.44 -3.97
CA GLU A 17 10.94 12.87 -4.18
C GLU A 17 9.61 13.58 -3.96
N TRP A 18 8.53 13.06 -4.53
CA TRP A 18 7.19 13.64 -4.34
C TRP A 18 6.75 13.60 -2.88
N SER A 19 7.03 12.51 -2.19
CA SER A 19 6.71 12.39 -0.76
C SER A 19 7.44 13.45 0.07
N GLU A 20 8.72 13.65 -0.22
CA GLU A 20 9.55 14.62 0.47
C GLU A 20 9.09 16.07 0.21
N GLN A 21 8.73 16.37 -1.03
CA GLN A 21 8.29 17.71 -1.43
C GLN A 21 6.87 18.06 -1.01
N SER A 22 6.03 17.08 -0.71
CA SER A 22 4.61 17.29 -0.42
C SER A 22 4.31 17.84 0.97
N GLN A 23 5.32 17.88 1.84
CA GLN A 23 5.14 18.35 3.24
C GLN A 23 4.06 17.54 3.99
N GLY A 24 4.05 16.23 3.80
CA GLY A 24 3.13 15.34 4.50
C GLY A 24 1.80 15.07 3.79
N GLN A 25 1.52 15.73 2.67
CA GLN A 25 0.29 15.46 1.91
C GLN A 25 0.34 14.18 1.11
N PHE A 26 1.53 13.77 0.66
CA PHE A 26 1.74 12.51 -0.04
C PHE A 26 2.73 11.66 0.73
N THR A 27 2.31 10.47 1.13
CA THR A 27 3.16 9.52 1.83
C THR A 27 3.18 8.21 1.05
N VAL A 28 4.36 7.63 0.86
CA VAL A 28 4.54 6.36 0.18
C VAL A 28 5.14 5.33 1.12
N HIS A 29 4.61 4.12 1.09
CA HIS A 29 5.11 2.98 1.85
C HIS A 29 5.36 1.82 0.89
N TYR A 30 6.43 1.10 1.10
CA TYR A 30 6.82 -0.02 0.25
C TYR A 30 6.79 -1.33 1.01
N THR A 31 6.33 -2.39 0.36
CA THR A 31 6.51 -3.75 0.86
C THR A 31 7.15 -4.62 -0.23
N LEU A 32 8.10 -5.43 0.16
CA LEU A 32 8.82 -6.31 -0.76
C LEU A 32 8.73 -7.77 -0.30
N ASP A 33 8.49 -8.68 -1.25
CA ASP A 33 8.52 -10.11 -0.97
C ASP A 33 9.93 -10.60 -0.61
N SER A 34 10.92 -10.04 -1.32
CA SER A 34 12.34 -10.37 -1.14
C SER A 34 13.14 -9.09 -0.92
N PRO A 35 13.12 -8.52 0.29
CA PRO A 35 13.85 -7.28 0.56
C PRO A 35 15.37 -7.49 0.56
N PRO A 36 16.15 -6.42 0.38
CA PRO A 36 17.59 -6.50 0.55
C PRO A 36 17.95 -6.98 1.96
N GLU A 37 19.08 -7.69 2.09
CA GLU A 37 19.51 -8.21 3.39
C GLU A 37 19.83 -7.09 4.40
N LYS A 38 20.19 -5.91 3.91
CA LYS A 38 20.58 -4.77 4.76
C LYS A 38 19.87 -3.50 4.30
N ASP A 39 19.68 -2.57 5.25
CA ASP A 39 19.21 -1.21 5.00
C ASP A 39 17.79 -1.11 4.43
N TRP A 40 16.95 -2.13 4.67
CA TRP A 40 15.54 -2.06 4.29
C TRP A 40 14.68 -1.68 5.49
N SER A 41 14.06 -0.50 5.42
CA SER A 41 13.18 0.02 6.47
C SER A 41 11.69 -0.10 6.17
N GLY A 42 11.34 -0.58 4.97
CA GLY A 42 9.95 -0.79 4.57
C GLY A 42 9.36 -2.09 5.11
N PHE A 43 8.16 -2.41 4.67
CA PHE A 43 7.50 -3.65 5.03
C PHE A 43 8.02 -4.83 4.21
N THR A 44 7.73 -6.03 4.67
CA THR A 44 8.07 -7.27 3.96
C THR A 44 6.84 -8.15 3.84
N GLY A 45 6.79 -8.93 2.75
CA GLY A 45 5.72 -9.88 2.51
C GLY A 45 4.47 -9.26 1.89
N PHE A 46 3.38 -10.01 1.92
CA PHE A 46 2.12 -9.61 1.33
C PHE A 46 1.43 -8.52 2.18
N VAL A 47 0.58 -7.74 1.51
CA VAL A 47 -0.24 -6.73 2.18
C VAL A 47 -1.06 -7.39 3.29
N SER A 48 -1.01 -6.81 4.48
CA SER A 48 -1.69 -7.33 5.66
C SER A 48 -2.57 -6.26 6.31
N ASP A 49 -3.43 -6.68 7.22
CA ASP A 49 -4.25 -5.76 8.01
C ASP A 49 -3.40 -4.78 8.83
N THR A 50 -2.31 -5.26 9.40
CA THR A 50 -1.38 -4.41 10.16
C THR A 50 -0.76 -3.32 9.29
N MET A 51 -0.31 -3.66 8.08
CA MET A 51 0.25 -2.68 7.14
C MET A 51 -0.79 -1.61 6.79
N ILE A 52 -2.02 -2.03 6.49
CA ILE A 52 -3.10 -1.10 6.15
C ILE A 52 -3.41 -0.17 7.32
N GLN A 53 -3.53 -0.73 8.51
CA GLN A 53 -3.85 0.05 9.71
C GLN A 53 -2.77 1.07 10.05
N GLU A 54 -1.50 0.74 9.84
CA GLU A 54 -0.39 1.63 10.13
C GLU A 54 -0.17 2.71 9.06
N THR A 55 -0.57 2.48 7.82
CA THR A 55 -0.20 3.34 6.70
C THR A 55 -1.34 4.13 6.10
N LEU A 56 -2.55 3.60 6.08
CA LEU A 56 -3.70 4.26 5.48
C LEU A 56 -4.47 5.07 6.51
N PRO A 57 -5.21 6.11 6.07
CA PRO A 57 -6.14 6.80 6.94
C PRO A 57 -7.18 5.83 7.51
N PRO A 58 -7.69 6.08 8.71
CA PRO A 58 -8.75 5.23 9.26
C PRO A 58 -10.00 5.24 8.37
N PRO A 59 -10.84 4.20 8.43
CA PRO A 59 -12.08 4.17 7.66
C PRO A 59 -12.96 5.39 7.97
N SER A 60 -13.40 6.06 6.91
CA SER A 60 -14.29 7.22 7.03
C SER A 60 -15.07 7.41 5.73
N SER A 61 -16.10 8.25 5.76
CA SER A 61 -16.85 8.58 4.55
C SER A 61 -16.04 9.40 3.55
N ASP A 62 -14.94 10.02 4.00
CA ASP A 62 -14.07 10.84 3.16
C ASP A 62 -12.89 10.06 2.58
N ALA A 63 -12.71 8.80 2.98
CA ALA A 63 -11.61 7.96 2.51
C ALA A 63 -12.01 7.19 1.25
N LEU A 64 -11.20 7.31 0.20
CA LEU A 64 -11.32 6.52 -1.02
C LEU A 64 -10.07 5.66 -1.19
N ILE A 65 -10.26 4.37 -1.31
CA ILE A 65 -9.18 3.41 -1.52
C ILE A 65 -9.17 2.99 -2.99
N LEU A 66 -8.06 3.20 -3.64
CA LEU A 66 -7.85 2.77 -5.02
C LEU A 66 -6.85 1.63 -5.05
N MET A 67 -7.16 0.58 -5.81
CA MET A 67 -6.32 -0.61 -5.90
C MET A 67 -5.99 -0.92 -7.35
N CYS A 68 -4.72 -1.26 -7.59
CA CYS A 68 -4.26 -1.78 -8.86
C CYS A 68 -3.17 -2.80 -8.60
N GLY A 69 -3.26 -3.96 -9.21
CA GLY A 69 -2.24 -5.00 -9.01
C GLY A 69 -2.71 -6.36 -9.49
N PRO A 70 -1.90 -7.40 -9.26
CA PRO A 70 -2.29 -8.75 -9.64
C PRO A 70 -3.58 -9.18 -8.95
N PRO A 71 -4.51 -9.84 -9.67
CA PRO A 71 -5.78 -10.28 -9.09
C PRO A 71 -5.67 -11.05 -7.78
N PRO A 72 -4.71 -11.98 -7.59
CA PRO A 72 -4.56 -12.65 -6.30
C PRO A 72 -4.26 -11.72 -5.14
N MET A 73 -3.45 -10.69 -5.34
CA MET A 73 -3.14 -9.71 -4.30
C MET A 73 -4.41 -8.96 -3.88
N ILE A 74 -5.18 -8.48 -4.84
CA ILE A 74 -6.43 -7.75 -4.56
C ILE A 74 -7.42 -8.67 -3.86
N LYS A 75 -7.65 -9.87 -4.40
CA LYS A 75 -8.66 -10.80 -3.92
C LYS A 75 -8.35 -11.40 -2.55
N PHE A 76 -7.10 -11.76 -2.29
CA PHE A 76 -6.73 -12.53 -1.09
C PHE A 76 -6.05 -11.70 -0.01
N ALA A 77 -5.46 -10.56 -0.37
CA ALA A 77 -4.76 -9.70 0.59
C ALA A 77 -5.45 -8.36 0.82
N CYS A 78 -5.80 -7.62 -0.24
CA CYS A 78 -6.33 -6.28 -0.07
C CYS A 78 -7.80 -6.27 0.37
N LEU A 79 -8.69 -6.89 -0.40
CA LEU A 79 -10.14 -6.85 -0.11
C LEU A 79 -10.49 -7.46 1.25
N PRO A 80 -10.01 -8.67 1.62
CA PRO A 80 -10.35 -9.25 2.92
C PRO A 80 -9.86 -8.40 4.09
N ASN A 81 -8.68 -7.82 4.00
CA ASN A 81 -8.14 -7.00 5.07
C ASN A 81 -8.84 -5.65 5.19
N LEU A 82 -9.22 -5.03 4.08
CA LEU A 82 -10.01 -3.79 4.09
C LEU A 82 -11.38 -4.02 4.70
N GLU A 83 -12.04 -5.13 4.36
CA GLU A 83 -13.32 -5.51 4.96
C GLU A 83 -13.20 -5.74 6.45
N LYS A 84 -12.18 -6.48 6.88
CA LYS A 84 -11.90 -6.73 8.30
C LYS A 84 -11.72 -5.44 9.08
N LEU A 85 -11.06 -4.44 8.49
CA LEU A 85 -10.82 -3.14 9.11
C LEU A 85 -11.98 -2.16 8.95
N LYS A 86 -13.09 -2.60 8.36
CA LYS A 86 -14.34 -1.84 8.25
C LYS A 86 -14.30 -0.64 7.32
N TYR A 87 -13.50 -0.72 6.25
CA TYR A 87 -13.59 0.25 5.16
C TYR A 87 -14.90 0.07 4.38
N ASP A 88 -15.39 1.15 3.77
CA ASP A 88 -16.61 1.10 2.97
C ASP A 88 -16.37 0.36 1.66
N MET A 89 -16.81 -0.91 1.63
CA MET A 89 -16.58 -1.78 0.47
C MET A 89 -17.45 -1.44 -0.74
N LYS A 90 -18.50 -0.63 -0.56
CA LYS A 90 -19.41 -0.25 -1.66
C LYS A 90 -19.00 1.05 -2.33
N ASN A 91 -18.72 2.08 -1.54
CA ASN A 91 -18.55 3.45 -2.04
C ASN A 91 -17.14 3.97 -1.84
N GLY A 92 -16.36 3.34 -1.00
CA GLY A 92 -15.01 3.79 -0.63
C GLY A 92 -13.88 3.07 -1.33
N ILE A 93 -14.15 2.15 -2.26
CA ILE A 93 -13.12 1.32 -2.91
C ILE A 93 -13.27 1.33 -4.42
N GLY A 94 -12.16 1.61 -5.11
CA GLY A 94 -12.04 1.49 -6.56
C GLY A 94 -10.94 0.51 -6.93
N GLU A 95 -11.18 -0.28 -7.98
CA GLU A 95 -10.24 -1.28 -8.48
C GLU A 95 -9.96 -1.02 -9.96
N PHE A 96 -8.70 -1.14 -10.35
CA PHE A 96 -8.27 -0.95 -11.73
C PHE A 96 -7.67 -2.20 -12.34
#